data_6537d90ae1d37a2fa80f7a4e35c78b2f
#
_entry.id   6537d90ae1d37a2fa80f7a4e35c78b2f
#
_cell.length_a   1.000
_cell.length_b   1.000
_cell.length_c   1.000
_cell.angle_alpha   90.00
_cell.angle_beta   90.00
_cell.angle_gamma   90.00
#
_symmetry.space_group_name_H-M   'P 1'
#
loop_
_entity.id
_entity.type
_entity.pdbx_description
1 polymer ?
#
loop_
_entity_poly.entity_id
_entity_poly.type
_entity_poly.pdbx_seq_one_letter_code
_entity_poly.pdbx_strand_id
1 'polypeptide(L)'
;APIRDRPGPSIITSFHHVMLHYTLNHTDGLARQGTLRLNHGEIETPIFMPVGTYGAVKGMSPADLEAVGARIILGNTFHLWLRPGTTVMEKLGGLHGFNGWHRPILTDSGGFQVWSLGDLRKISEEGVRFASPINGDKLFLTPEVSMQVQRALNSDIAMVFDECTPIEIDGRPTTHEEAARSMQLSLRWARRSRDEFLRGENPNALFGIVQGGMFE
;
A
#
# COMPACT_ATOMS: atom_id res chain seq x y z
N ALA A 1 -46.45 23.14 -38.01
CA ALA A 1 -45.41 23.58 -37.07
C ALA A 1 -44.46 22.40 -36.81
N PRO A 2 -43.14 22.53 -37.01
CA PRO A 2 -42.19 21.43 -36.79
C PRO A 2 -41.87 21.29 -35.30
N ILE A 3 -41.85 20.04 -34.85
CA ILE A 3 -41.47 19.60 -33.52
C ILE A 3 -39.99 19.92 -33.34
N ARG A 4 -39.65 20.78 -32.38
CA ARG A 4 -38.26 21.04 -32.00
C ARG A 4 -37.78 19.88 -31.14
N ASP A 5 -36.74 19.18 -31.64
CA ASP A 5 -35.91 18.24 -30.85
C ASP A 5 -35.34 18.95 -29.63
N ARG A 6 -35.69 18.48 -28.43
CA ARG A 6 -34.99 18.85 -27.20
C ARG A 6 -33.79 17.91 -27.08
N PRO A 7 -32.57 18.44 -26.88
CA PRO A 7 -31.46 17.57 -26.54
C PRO A 7 -31.72 16.93 -25.18
N GLY A 8 -31.64 15.60 -25.13
CA GLY A 8 -31.69 14.83 -23.88
C GLY A 8 -30.56 15.23 -22.93
N PRO A 9 -30.72 14.97 -21.62
CA PRO A 9 -29.69 15.32 -20.64
C PRO A 9 -28.41 14.51 -20.97
N SER A 10 -27.35 15.23 -21.30
CA SER A 10 -26.02 14.68 -21.37
C SER A 10 -25.65 14.21 -19.97
N ILE A 11 -25.60 12.91 -19.76
CA ILE A 11 -24.98 12.31 -18.56
C ILE A 11 -23.47 12.56 -18.69
N ILE A 12 -23.02 13.67 -18.14
CA ILE A 12 -21.59 13.89 -17.89
C ILE A 12 -21.27 13.02 -16.69
N THR A 13 -20.85 11.78 -16.94
CA THR A 13 -20.10 11.01 -15.96
C THR A 13 -18.75 11.67 -15.79
N SER A 14 -18.66 12.67 -14.92
CA SER A 14 -17.39 13.18 -14.46
C SER A 14 -16.78 12.11 -13.56
N PHE A 15 -15.90 11.31 -14.12
CA PHE A 15 -14.96 10.51 -13.32
C PHE A 15 -14.09 11.51 -12.56
N HIS A 16 -14.42 11.75 -11.32
CA HIS A 16 -13.53 12.43 -10.41
C HIS A 16 -12.38 11.45 -10.10
N HIS A 17 -11.36 11.48 -10.95
CA HIS A 17 -10.06 10.98 -10.53
C HIS A 17 -9.62 11.89 -9.38
N VAL A 18 -9.76 11.42 -8.16
CA VAL A 18 -9.06 12.05 -7.04
C VAL A 18 -7.59 11.75 -7.26
N MET A 19 -6.94 12.59 -8.05
CA MET A 19 -5.49 12.57 -8.15
C MET A 19 -4.95 12.93 -6.77
N LEU A 20 -4.04 12.11 -6.26
CA LEU A 20 -3.23 12.43 -5.09
C LEU A 20 -2.81 13.90 -5.16
N HIS A 21 -3.22 14.68 -4.17
CA HIS A 21 -2.84 16.08 -4.10
C HIS A 21 -2.02 16.33 -2.84
N TYR A 22 -0.79 16.78 -3.04
CA TYR A 22 0.11 17.18 -1.95
C TYR A 22 0.38 18.68 -2.04
N THR A 23 0.17 19.39 -0.92
CA THR A 23 0.50 20.81 -0.77
C THR A 23 1.63 20.94 0.23
N LEU A 24 2.74 21.53 -0.17
CA LEU A 24 3.81 21.92 0.75
C LEU A 24 3.41 23.22 1.44
N ASN A 25 3.23 23.19 2.76
CA ASN A 25 2.76 24.33 3.55
C ASN A 25 3.92 25.15 4.14
N HIS A 26 4.91 24.47 4.73
CA HIS A 26 6.05 25.10 5.40
C HIS A 26 7.35 24.32 5.19
N THR A 27 8.47 25.05 5.23
CA THR A 27 9.83 24.48 5.21
C THR A 27 10.68 25.15 6.29
N ASP A 28 11.58 24.35 6.90
CA ASP A 28 12.63 24.83 7.78
C ASP A 28 13.90 24.01 7.50
N GLY A 29 14.87 24.61 6.81
CA GLY A 29 16.00 23.87 6.24
C GLY A 29 15.53 22.74 5.33
N LEU A 30 15.85 21.50 5.70
CA LEU A 30 15.40 20.29 4.98
C LEU A 30 14.06 19.74 5.47
N ALA A 31 13.54 20.23 6.60
CA ALA A 31 12.25 19.82 7.12
C ALA A 31 11.11 20.37 6.26
N ARG A 32 10.06 19.59 6.09
CA ARG A 32 8.89 19.95 5.28
C ARG A 32 7.61 19.56 6.03
N GLN A 33 6.66 20.49 6.08
CA GLN A 33 5.29 20.24 6.49
C GLN A 33 4.37 20.39 5.28
N GLY A 34 3.47 19.46 5.10
CA GLY A 34 2.52 19.51 3.99
C GLY A 34 1.18 18.90 4.34
N THR A 35 0.24 19.04 3.42
CA THR A 35 -1.09 18.41 3.48
C THR A 35 -1.24 17.45 2.32
N LEU A 36 -1.64 16.22 2.62
CA LEU A 36 -1.93 15.17 1.67
C LEU A 36 -3.45 14.94 1.65
N ARG A 37 -4.08 15.13 0.48
CA ARG A 37 -5.50 14.86 0.27
C ARG A 37 -5.68 13.47 -0.33
N LEU A 38 -6.53 12.67 0.32
CA LEU A 38 -6.83 11.29 -0.01
C LEU A 38 -8.35 11.09 -0.07
N ASN A 39 -8.82 9.91 -0.50
CA ASN A 39 -10.25 9.64 -0.66
C ASN A 39 -11.05 9.73 0.66
N HIS A 40 -10.45 9.30 1.78
CA HIS A 40 -11.11 9.31 3.09
C HIS A 40 -10.66 10.48 3.99
N GLY A 41 -10.12 11.54 3.41
CA GLY A 41 -9.80 12.78 4.12
C GLY A 41 -8.41 13.32 3.87
N GLU A 42 -8.08 14.36 4.62
CA GLU A 42 -6.79 15.04 4.55
C GLU A 42 -5.95 14.69 5.76
N ILE A 43 -4.65 14.58 5.55
CA ILE A 43 -3.66 14.41 6.61
C ILE A 43 -2.54 15.44 6.47
N GLU A 44 -2.09 15.95 7.60
CA GLU A 44 -0.88 16.78 7.66
C GLU A 44 0.35 15.88 7.77
N THR A 45 1.42 16.25 7.10
CA THR A 45 2.70 15.54 7.14
C THR A 45 3.78 16.41 7.76
N PRO A 46 4.72 15.85 8.53
CA PRO A 46 4.87 14.42 8.85
C PRO A 46 3.81 13.92 9.82
N ILE A 47 3.45 12.63 9.73
CA ILE A 47 2.43 12.02 10.58
C ILE A 47 2.82 10.60 10.98
N PHE A 48 2.50 10.23 12.24
CA PHE A 48 2.63 8.85 12.71
C PHE A 48 1.41 8.02 12.29
N MET A 49 1.65 6.80 11.83
CA MET A 49 0.61 5.84 11.42
C MET A 49 0.56 4.68 12.42
N PRO A 50 -0.44 4.61 13.31
CA PRO A 50 -0.65 3.42 14.14
C PRO A 50 -0.82 2.17 13.28
N VAL A 51 -0.13 1.07 13.67
CA VAL A 51 -0.14 -0.18 12.89
C VAL A 51 -1.31 -1.05 13.29
N GLY A 52 -2.17 -1.33 12.32
CA GLY A 52 -3.28 -2.27 12.41
C GLY A 52 -3.02 -3.52 11.58
N THR A 53 -2.18 -4.43 12.06
CA THR A 53 -1.68 -5.60 11.32
C THR A 53 -2.79 -6.41 10.64
N TYR A 54 -3.89 -6.66 11.34
CA TYR A 54 -5.07 -7.38 10.82
C TYR A 54 -6.27 -6.44 10.58
N GLY A 55 -5.98 -5.21 10.17
CA GLY A 55 -7.01 -4.18 9.96
C GLY A 55 -7.45 -3.47 11.23
N ALA A 56 -6.91 -3.83 12.40
CA ALA A 56 -7.19 -3.20 13.68
C ALA A 56 -5.91 -2.95 14.46
N VAL A 57 -5.79 -1.79 15.10
CA VAL A 57 -4.71 -1.49 16.04
C VAL A 57 -4.98 -2.27 17.33
N LYS A 58 -4.01 -3.08 17.75
CA LYS A 58 -4.20 -4.00 18.87
C LYS A 58 -4.56 -3.25 20.16
N GLY A 59 -5.70 -3.61 20.76
CA GLY A 59 -6.17 -3.04 22.02
C GLY A 59 -6.82 -1.66 21.92
N MET A 60 -7.07 -1.15 20.70
CA MET A 60 -7.72 0.14 20.48
C MET A 60 -8.89 0.01 19.50
N SER A 61 -10.02 0.59 19.85
CA SER A 61 -11.14 0.77 18.93
C SER A 61 -10.90 1.95 17.98
N PRO A 62 -11.64 2.06 16.85
CA PRO A 62 -11.60 3.26 16.02
C PRO A 62 -11.87 4.56 16.80
N ALA A 63 -12.80 4.53 17.76
CA ALA A 63 -13.10 5.68 18.61
C ALA A 63 -11.92 6.07 19.51
N ASP A 64 -11.20 5.10 20.08
CA ASP A 64 -9.99 5.37 20.87
C ASP A 64 -8.88 6.00 20.01
N LEU A 65 -8.69 5.50 18.79
CA LEU A 65 -7.74 6.07 17.84
C LEU A 65 -8.08 7.51 17.46
N GLU A 66 -9.36 7.80 17.26
CA GLU A 66 -9.81 9.18 17.01
C GLU A 66 -9.59 10.08 18.23
N ALA A 67 -9.87 9.58 19.43
CA ALA A 67 -9.70 10.32 20.67
C ALA A 67 -8.23 10.71 20.95
N VAL A 68 -7.27 9.84 20.58
CA VAL A 68 -5.82 10.17 20.68
C VAL A 68 -5.30 10.94 19.45
N GLY A 69 -6.16 11.32 18.52
CA GLY A 69 -5.82 12.18 17.39
C GLY A 69 -5.21 11.47 16.19
N ALA A 70 -5.29 10.14 16.09
CA ALA A 70 -4.87 9.42 14.89
C ALA A 70 -5.68 9.90 13.66
N ARG A 71 -5.00 10.10 12.54
CA ARG A 71 -5.61 10.58 11.29
C ARG A 71 -5.47 9.59 10.14
N ILE A 72 -4.56 8.65 10.26
CA ILE A 72 -4.29 7.58 9.32
C ILE A 72 -3.82 6.35 10.09
N ILE A 73 -4.14 5.16 9.60
CA ILE A 73 -3.62 3.89 10.11
C ILE A 73 -2.93 3.11 9.00
N LEU A 74 -2.10 2.13 9.40
CA LEU A 74 -1.42 1.24 8.48
C LEU A 74 -1.93 -0.19 8.64
N GLY A 75 -2.32 -0.82 7.51
CA GLY A 75 -2.67 -2.24 7.43
C GLY A 75 -1.57 -3.06 6.76
N ASN A 76 -1.36 -4.32 7.18
CA ASN A 76 -0.34 -5.17 6.57
C ASN A 76 -0.96 -6.10 5.52
N THR A 77 -0.63 -5.87 4.26
CA THR A 77 -1.14 -6.59 3.09
C THR A 77 -0.94 -8.10 3.20
N PHE A 78 0.25 -8.56 3.58
CA PHE A 78 0.56 -9.97 3.74
C PHE A 78 -0.39 -10.67 4.72
N HIS A 79 -0.58 -10.11 5.92
CA HIS A 79 -1.43 -10.69 6.95
C HIS A 79 -2.89 -10.70 6.54
N LEU A 80 -3.38 -9.62 5.94
CA LEU A 80 -4.77 -9.47 5.49
C LEU A 80 -5.09 -10.37 4.29
N TRP A 81 -4.12 -10.59 3.39
CA TRP A 81 -4.23 -11.56 2.30
C TRP A 81 -4.40 -12.98 2.82
N LEU A 82 -3.61 -13.39 3.83
CA LEU A 82 -3.70 -14.72 4.43
C LEU A 82 -4.96 -14.89 5.28
N ARG A 83 -5.37 -13.83 5.99
CA ARG A 83 -6.55 -13.86 6.89
C ARG A 83 -7.07 -12.43 7.14
N PRO A 84 -8.33 -12.13 6.81
CA PRO A 84 -9.41 -13.04 6.40
C PRO A 84 -9.39 -13.42 4.91
N GLY A 85 -8.50 -12.83 4.07
CA GLY A 85 -8.40 -13.04 2.64
C GLY A 85 -9.22 -12.03 1.82
N THR A 86 -8.87 -11.91 0.53
CA THR A 86 -9.44 -10.89 -0.36
C THR A 86 -10.93 -11.03 -0.58
N THR A 87 -11.43 -12.26 -0.67
CA THR A 87 -12.88 -12.51 -0.85
C THR A 87 -13.74 -11.92 0.27
N VAL A 88 -13.27 -11.98 1.52
CA VAL A 88 -13.99 -11.37 2.65
C VAL A 88 -13.89 -9.85 2.57
N MET A 89 -12.70 -9.33 2.25
CA MET A 89 -12.49 -7.89 2.12
C MET A 89 -13.36 -7.26 1.04
N GLU A 90 -13.42 -7.86 -0.14
CA GLU A 90 -14.27 -7.39 -1.25
C GLU A 90 -15.75 -7.35 -0.88
N LYS A 91 -16.25 -8.40 -0.18
CA LYS A 91 -17.65 -8.45 0.29
C LYS A 91 -18.00 -7.36 1.29
N LEU A 92 -17.03 -6.87 2.04
CA LEU A 92 -17.19 -5.81 3.04
C LEU A 92 -16.88 -4.41 2.49
N GLY A 93 -16.51 -4.29 1.21
CA GLY A 93 -16.14 -3.01 0.60
C GLY A 93 -14.75 -2.53 0.96
N GLY A 94 -13.84 -3.45 1.33
CA GLY A 94 -12.45 -3.16 1.71
C GLY A 94 -12.26 -2.97 3.22
N LEU A 95 -11.08 -2.47 3.59
CA LEU A 95 -10.66 -2.30 4.99
C LEU A 95 -11.58 -1.37 5.78
N HIS A 96 -12.04 -0.27 5.19
CA HIS A 96 -12.91 0.70 5.85
C HIS A 96 -14.22 0.05 6.31
N GLY A 97 -14.83 -0.77 5.47
CA GLY A 97 -16.02 -1.53 5.83
C GLY A 97 -15.75 -2.68 6.81
N PHE A 98 -14.54 -3.28 6.75
CA PHE A 98 -14.13 -4.36 7.63
C PHE A 98 -13.87 -3.89 9.07
N ASN A 99 -13.17 -2.77 9.26
CA ASN A 99 -12.69 -2.32 10.57
C ASN A 99 -13.45 -1.12 11.15
N GLY A 100 -14.36 -0.49 10.37
CA GLY A 100 -15.11 0.69 10.81
C GLY A 100 -14.27 1.95 10.97
N TRP A 101 -13.06 1.99 10.40
CA TRP A 101 -12.23 3.20 10.35
C TRP A 101 -12.57 4.03 9.12
N HIS A 102 -12.98 5.28 9.30
CA HIS A 102 -13.48 6.14 8.23
C HIS A 102 -12.50 7.21 7.76
N ARG A 103 -11.25 7.14 8.19
CA ARG A 103 -10.15 8.02 7.78
C ARG A 103 -9.16 7.26 6.90
N PRO A 104 -8.16 7.94 6.32
CA PRO A 104 -7.17 7.29 5.46
C PRO A 104 -6.53 6.03 6.04
N ILE A 105 -6.28 5.07 5.16
CA ILE A 105 -5.54 3.83 5.44
C ILE A 105 -4.42 3.72 4.40
N LEU A 106 -3.20 3.42 4.89
CA LEU A 106 -2.11 2.95 4.05
C LEU A 106 -1.99 1.44 4.20
N THR A 107 -1.77 0.71 3.11
CA THR A 107 -1.33 -0.69 3.16
C THR A 107 0.11 -0.80 2.66
N ASP A 108 0.91 -1.58 3.38
CA ASP A 108 2.25 -1.93 2.92
C ASP A 108 2.20 -2.88 1.71
N SER A 109 3.36 -3.15 1.12
CA SER A 109 3.45 -4.04 -0.04
C SER A 109 3.34 -5.53 0.30
N GLY A 110 3.54 -5.91 1.55
CA GLY A 110 3.72 -7.29 2.02
C GLY A 110 5.17 -7.81 1.86
N GLY A 111 6.06 -7.06 1.23
CA GLY A 111 7.44 -7.48 0.95
C GLY A 111 8.25 -7.73 2.22
N PHE A 112 8.18 -6.84 3.20
CA PHE A 112 8.91 -6.97 4.47
C PHE A 112 8.49 -8.21 5.27
N GLN A 113 7.18 -8.50 5.36
CA GLN A 113 6.68 -9.66 6.10
C GLN A 113 7.16 -10.98 5.46
N VAL A 114 7.13 -11.05 4.13
CA VAL A 114 7.67 -12.22 3.40
C VAL A 114 9.19 -12.28 3.55
N TRP A 115 9.88 -11.13 3.54
CA TRP A 115 11.31 -11.07 3.83
C TRP A 115 11.65 -11.63 5.22
N SER A 116 10.85 -11.35 6.24
CA SER A 116 11.05 -11.83 7.61
C SER A 116 10.87 -13.35 7.81
N LEU A 117 10.33 -14.09 6.82
CA LEU A 117 10.17 -15.54 6.86
C LEU A 117 11.50 -16.31 6.71
N GLY A 118 12.61 -15.64 6.42
CA GLY A 118 13.94 -16.25 6.36
C GLY A 118 14.03 -17.36 5.32
N ASP A 119 14.51 -18.54 5.73
CA ASP A 119 14.75 -19.71 4.85
C ASP A 119 13.49 -20.32 4.23
N LEU A 120 12.31 -19.95 4.71
CA LEU A 120 11.02 -20.41 4.16
C LEU A 120 10.62 -19.70 2.85
N ARG A 121 11.46 -18.77 2.36
CA ARG A 121 11.22 -18.01 1.14
C ARG A 121 12.27 -18.23 0.06
N LYS A 122 11.87 -18.02 -1.18
CA LYS A 122 12.77 -17.93 -2.35
C LYS A 122 12.41 -16.71 -3.18
N ILE A 123 13.36 -15.77 -3.28
CA ILE A 123 13.24 -14.56 -4.09
C ILE A 123 13.71 -14.86 -5.51
N SER A 124 12.99 -14.36 -6.49
CA SER A 124 13.33 -14.42 -7.93
C SER A 124 12.93 -13.12 -8.61
N GLU A 125 13.26 -12.94 -9.89
CA GLU A 125 12.83 -11.79 -10.68
C GLU A 125 11.29 -11.66 -10.74
N GLU A 126 10.58 -12.78 -10.74
CA GLU A 126 9.12 -12.82 -10.85
C GLU A 126 8.42 -12.42 -9.55
N GLY A 127 9.04 -12.68 -8.40
CA GLY A 127 8.45 -12.45 -7.08
C GLY A 127 9.02 -13.38 -6.01
N VAL A 128 8.29 -13.59 -4.93
CA VAL A 128 8.72 -14.35 -3.76
C VAL A 128 7.83 -15.55 -3.52
N ARG A 129 8.42 -16.76 -3.55
CA ARG A 129 7.76 -18.02 -3.18
C ARG A 129 8.02 -18.29 -1.69
N PHE A 130 6.98 -18.69 -0.97
CA PHE A 130 7.10 -19.02 0.46
C PHE A 130 6.03 -20.01 0.89
N ALA A 131 6.20 -20.57 2.10
CA ALA A 131 5.18 -21.36 2.75
C ALA A 131 4.36 -20.48 3.71
N SER A 132 3.04 -20.56 3.63
CA SER A 132 2.13 -19.84 4.51
C SER A 132 2.40 -20.21 5.98
N PRO A 133 2.64 -19.22 6.87
CA PRO A 133 2.83 -19.51 8.29
C PRO A 133 1.55 -19.99 8.99
N ILE A 134 0.39 -19.92 8.32
CA ILE A 134 -0.90 -20.32 8.88
C ILE A 134 -1.15 -21.81 8.70
N ASN A 135 -0.89 -22.35 7.50
CA ASN A 135 -1.29 -23.70 7.12
C ASN A 135 -0.24 -24.45 6.26
N GLY A 136 0.91 -23.82 5.98
CA GLY A 136 2.00 -24.40 5.19
C GLY A 136 1.79 -24.41 3.68
N ASP A 137 0.70 -23.84 3.16
CA ASP A 137 0.44 -23.76 1.72
C ASP A 137 1.55 -23.01 0.99
N LYS A 138 1.92 -23.52 -0.19
CA LYS A 138 2.90 -22.85 -1.05
C LYS A 138 2.25 -21.66 -1.75
N LEU A 139 2.76 -20.47 -1.48
CA LEU A 139 2.27 -19.21 -2.02
C LEU A 139 3.33 -18.53 -2.87
N PHE A 140 2.85 -17.69 -3.79
CA PHE A 140 3.71 -16.89 -4.65
C PHE A 140 3.21 -15.45 -4.68
N LEU A 141 3.94 -14.55 -4.03
CA LEU A 141 3.66 -13.12 -4.00
C LEU A 141 4.50 -12.43 -5.07
N THR A 142 3.82 -11.82 -6.02
CA THR A 142 4.44 -11.01 -7.09
C THR A 142 4.02 -9.56 -6.95
N PRO A 143 4.68 -8.61 -7.63
CA PRO A 143 4.23 -7.22 -7.69
C PRO A 143 2.75 -7.09 -8.08
N GLU A 144 2.30 -7.87 -9.06
CA GLU A 144 0.91 -7.86 -9.53
C GLU A 144 -0.04 -8.37 -8.45
N VAL A 145 0.30 -9.50 -7.80
CA VAL A 145 -0.52 -10.06 -6.71
C VAL A 145 -0.62 -9.09 -5.55
N SER A 146 0.49 -8.43 -5.17
CA SER A 146 0.48 -7.40 -4.12
C SER A 146 -0.51 -6.27 -4.47
N MET A 147 -0.49 -5.77 -5.71
CA MET A 147 -1.42 -4.72 -6.15
C MET A 147 -2.88 -5.20 -6.18
N GLN A 148 -3.14 -6.44 -6.61
CA GLN A 148 -4.48 -7.03 -6.60
C GLN A 148 -5.02 -7.17 -5.17
N VAL A 149 -4.18 -7.62 -4.23
CA VAL A 149 -4.56 -7.69 -2.81
C VAL A 149 -4.84 -6.30 -2.26
N GLN A 150 -3.97 -5.31 -2.46
CA GLN A 150 -4.18 -3.95 -1.99
C GLN A 150 -5.40 -3.28 -2.63
N ARG A 151 -5.73 -3.64 -3.89
CA ARG A 151 -6.99 -3.22 -4.53
C ARG A 151 -8.21 -3.78 -3.82
N ALA A 152 -8.20 -5.08 -3.47
CA ALA A 152 -9.28 -5.71 -2.69
C ALA A 152 -9.40 -5.13 -1.28
N LEU A 153 -8.27 -4.73 -0.65
CA LEU A 153 -8.22 -4.02 0.62
C LEU A 153 -8.76 -2.58 0.50
N ASN A 154 -8.73 -1.99 -0.67
CA ASN A 154 -9.20 -0.64 -0.99
C ASN A 154 -8.63 0.44 -0.05
N SER A 155 -7.31 0.37 0.21
CA SER A 155 -6.60 1.38 1.00
C SER A 155 -6.40 2.68 0.22
N ASP A 156 -6.38 3.83 0.90
CA ASP A 156 -6.13 5.14 0.27
C ASP A 156 -4.73 5.26 -0.32
N ILE A 157 -3.76 4.61 0.31
CA ILE A 157 -2.38 4.54 -0.17
C ILE A 157 -1.97 3.08 -0.27
N ALA A 158 -1.61 2.65 -1.48
CA ALA A 158 -0.97 1.38 -1.75
C ALA A 158 0.54 1.59 -1.95
N MET A 159 1.36 0.65 -1.46
CA MET A 159 2.82 0.68 -1.63
C MET A 159 3.24 -0.27 -2.74
N VAL A 160 4.20 0.14 -3.60
CA VAL A 160 4.81 -0.77 -4.58
C VAL A 160 5.48 -1.95 -3.89
N PHE A 161 5.50 -3.11 -4.56
CA PHE A 161 6.21 -4.27 -4.05
C PHE A 161 7.72 -4.07 -4.16
N ASP A 162 8.45 -4.34 -3.08
CA ASP A 162 9.89 -4.09 -2.95
C ASP A 162 10.62 -5.24 -2.28
N GLU A 163 11.93 -5.28 -2.45
CA GLU A 163 12.84 -6.16 -1.74
C GLU A 163 13.59 -5.37 -0.66
N CYS A 164 13.42 -5.78 0.60
CA CYS A 164 14.21 -5.24 1.71
C CYS A 164 15.62 -5.82 1.68
N THR A 165 16.63 -4.96 1.52
CA THR A 165 18.03 -5.36 1.64
C THR A 165 18.40 -5.52 3.13
N PRO A 166 18.89 -6.66 3.58
CA PRO A 166 19.36 -6.82 4.95
C PRO A 166 20.63 -5.99 5.19
N ILE A 167 20.84 -5.54 6.41
CA ILE A 167 22.09 -4.84 6.81
C ILE A 167 23.26 -5.82 6.81
N GLU A 168 23.00 -7.08 7.17
CA GLU A 168 23.99 -8.15 7.23
C GLU A 168 23.49 -9.39 6.49
N ILE A 169 24.41 -10.08 5.80
CA ILE A 169 24.19 -11.37 5.13
C ILE A 169 25.24 -12.34 5.67
N ASP A 170 24.81 -13.48 6.24
CA ASP A 170 25.68 -14.52 6.79
C ASP A 170 26.72 -13.99 7.79
N GLY A 171 26.31 -13.04 8.65
CA GLY A 171 27.16 -12.45 9.69
C GLY A 171 28.20 -11.43 9.20
N ARG A 172 28.13 -11.00 7.95
CA ARG A 172 28.94 -9.91 7.40
C ARG A 172 28.07 -8.76 6.89
N PRO A 173 28.56 -7.52 6.89
CA PRO A 173 27.84 -6.40 6.30
C PRO A 173 27.48 -6.64 4.84
N THR A 174 26.28 -6.21 4.44
CA THR A 174 25.86 -6.19 3.04
C THR A 174 26.78 -5.30 2.22
N THR A 175 27.24 -5.79 1.08
CA THR A 175 28.11 -5.01 0.19
C THR A 175 27.31 -4.03 -0.66
N HIS A 176 27.98 -3.00 -1.19
CA HIS A 176 27.39 -2.07 -2.14
C HIS A 176 26.77 -2.78 -3.36
N GLU A 177 27.44 -3.79 -3.91
CA GLU A 177 26.92 -4.54 -5.07
C GLU A 177 25.65 -5.33 -4.73
N GLU A 178 25.57 -5.92 -3.53
CA GLU A 178 24.36 -6.62 -3.07
C GLU A 178 23.20 -5.66 -2.88
N ALA A 179 23.43 -4.52 -2.23
CA ALA A 179 22.42 -3.47 -2.07
C ALA A 179 21.97 -2.91 -3.42
N ALA A 180 22.89 -2.69 -4.35
CA ALA A 180 22.59 -2.22 -5.71
C ALA A 180 21.72 -3.24 -6.48
N ARG A 181 22.03 -4.54 -6.41
CA ARG A 181 21.22 -5.59 -7.06
C ARG A 181 19.80 -5.64 -6.50
N SER A 182 19.64 -5.58 -5.18
CA SER A 182 18.35 -5.55 -4.50
C SER A 182 17.55 -4.31 -4.88
N MET A 183 18.17 -3.13 -4.85
CA MET A 183 17.54 -1.88 -5.28
C MET A 183 17.06 -1.96 -6.75
N GLN A 184 17.89 -2.50 -7.66
CA GLN A 184 17.50 -2.66 -9.06
C GLN A 184 16.33 -3.64 -9.25
N LEU A 185 16.25 -4.70 -8.45
CA LEU A 185 15.09 -5.59 -8.44
C LEU A 185 13.84 -4.83 -7.97
N SER A 186 13.93 -4.08 -6.87
CA SER A 186 12.84 -3.24 -6.37
C SER A 186 12.36 -2.23 -7.41
N LEU A 187 13.26 -1.61 -8.18
CA LEU A 187 12.88 -0.69 -9.27
C LEU A 187 12.11 -1.39 -10.40
N ARG A 188 12.49 -2.63 -10.76
CA ARG A 188 11.73 -3.41 -11.77
C ARG A 188 10.37 -3.82 -11.23
N TRP A 189 10.29 -4.25 -9.97
CA TRP A 189 9.04 -4.57 -9.30
C TRP A 189 8.13 -3.36 -9.12
N ALA A 190 8.69 -2.18 -8.84
CA ALA A 190 7.93 -0.93 -8.77
C ALA A 190 7.25 -0.58 -10.10
N ARG A 191 7.93 -0.81 -11.25
CA ARG A 191 7.32 -0.63 -12.58
C ARG A 191 6.15 -1.59 -12.79
N ARG A 192 6.33 -2.88 -12.47
CA ARG A 192 5.29 -3.90 -12.57
C ARG A 192 4.12 -3.59 -11.65
N SER A 193 4.39 -3.16 -10.40
CA SER A 193 3.35 -2.71 -9.47
C SER A 193 2.54 -1.55 -10.04
N ARG A 194 3.21 -0.52 -10.56
CA ARG A 194 2.55 0.63 -11.19
C ARG A 194 1.68 0.19 -12.37
N ASP A 195 2.20 -0.65 -13.24
CA ASP A 195 1.50 -1.08 -14.44
C ASP A 195 0.26 -1.91 -14.09
N GLU A 196 0.32 -2.77 -13.05
CA GLU A 196 -0.85 -3.49 -12.53
C GLU A 196 -1.83 -2.57 -11.80
N PHE A 197 -1.34 -1.60 -11.03
CA PHE A 197 -2.18 -0.62 -10.35
C PHE A 197 -3.03 0.17 -11.35
N LEU A 198 -2.43 0.57 -12.48
CA LEU A 198 -3.08 1.35 -13.53
C LEU A 198 -4.02 0.53 -14.44
N ARG A 199 -3.97 -0.81 -14.42
CA ARG A 199 -4.86 -1.67 -15.23
C ARG A 199 -6.32 -1.61 -14.82
N GLY A 200 -6.60 -1.30 -13.57
CA GLY A 200 -7.95 -1.13 -13.05
C GLY A 200 -8.26 0.32 -12.74
N GLU A 201 -9.54 0.68 -12.73
CA GLU A 201 -9.97 1.94 -12.16
C GLU A 201 -9.68 1.89 -10.65
N ASN A 202 -8.64 2.59 -10.22
CA ASN A 202 -8.26 2.68 -8.82
C ASN A 202 -8.12 4.16 -8.46
N PRO A 203 -9.04 4.72 -7.65
CA PRO A 203 -9.02 6.13 -7.28
C PRO A 203 -7.98 6.44 -6.19
N ASN A 204 -7.30 5.42 -5.67
CA ASN A 204 -6.37 5.52 -4.56
C ASN A 204 -4.97 5.94 -5.04
N ALA A 205 -4.07 6.23 -4.10
CA ALA A 205 -2.70 6.63 -4.40
C ALA A 205 -1.75 5.43 -4.42
N LEU A 206 -0.75 5.46 -5.31
CA LEU A 206 0.36 4.52 -5.33
C LEU A 206 1.65 5.23 -4.91
N PHE A 207 2.33 4.71 -3.89
CA PHE A 207 3.60 5.25 -3.40
C PHE A 207 4.75 4.33 -3.75
N GLY A 208 5.86 4.95 -4.19
CA GLY A 208 7.15 4.29 -4.38
C GLY A 208 7.91 4.14 -3.07
N ILE A 209 8.90 3.25 -3.08
CA ILE A 209 9.80 3.00 -1.96
C ILE A 209 11.23 3.24 -2.44
N VAL A 210 11.98 4.03 -1.67
CA VAL A 210 13.42 4.24 -1.92
C VAL A 210 14.19 3.13 -1.22
N GLN A 211 14.99 2.39 -1.98
CA GLN A 211 15.88 1.34 -1.50
C GLN A 211 17.34 1.67 -1.87
N GLY A 212 18.31 0.98 -1.30
CA GLY A 212 19.74 1.21 -1.55
C GLY A 212 20.61 0.96 -0.32
N GLY A 213 20.01 0.55 0.81
CA GLY A 213 20.70 0.32 2.07
C GLY A 213 21.28 1.62 2.63
N MET A 214 22.56 1.53 3.07
CA MET A 214 23.31 2.69 3.62
C MET A 214 24.27 3.31 2.62
N PHE A 215 24.11 3.00 1.33
CA PHE A 215 24.98 3.49 0.26
C PHE A 215 24.33 4.68 -0.47
N GLU A 216 25.17 5.63 -0.92
CA GLU A 216 24.81 6.78 -1.77
C GLU A 216 24.74 6.40 -3.25
#